data_d9a5f05c4316a82e8a9c08eff0ec5907
#
_entry.id   d9a5f05c4316a82e8a9c08eff0ec5907
#
_cell.length_a   1.000
_cell.length_b   1.000
_cell.length_c   1.000
_cell.angle_alpha   90.00
_cell.angle_beta   90.00
_cell.angle_gamma   90.00
#
_symmetry.space_group_name_H-M   'P 1'
#
loop_
_entity.id
_entity.type
_entity.pdbx_description
1 polymer ?
#
loop_
_entity_poly.entity_id
_entity_poly.type
_entity_poly.pdbx_seq_one_letter_code
_entity_poly.pdbx_strand_id
1 'polypeptide(L)'
;MEEVRGVAEAANVSTGELMLLQVRNQLLDEVDSGCTSLSCAQVEGVQHGGMVLAQNWDNDPDLDPFTIVLTRRPMGKPALMCVTQAGLVAYFGFN
;
A
#
# COMPACT_ATOMS: atom_id res chain seq x y z
N MET A 1 11.16 10.15 2.30
CA MET A 1 10.87 11.61 2.36
C MET A 1 10.76 12.24 0.98
N GLU A 2 11.57 11.88 -0.01
CA GLU A 2 11.47 12.42 -1.38
C GLU A 2 10.15 12.09 -2.07
N GLU A 3 9.69 10.84 -1.96
CA GLU A 3 8.39 10.42 -2.54
C GLU A 3 7.22 11.20 -1.93
N VAL A 4 7.19 11.35 -0.60
CA VAL A 4 6.15 12.16 0.08
C VAL A 4 6.13 13.59 -0.45
N ARG A 5 7.30 14.19 -0.64
CA ARG A 5 7.42 15.54 -1.18
C ARG A 5 6.91 15.61 -2.63
N GLY A 6 7.30 14.64 -3.47
CA GLY A 6 6.85 14.59 -4.86
C GLY A 6 5.33 14.42 -4.98
N VAL A 7 4.71 13.58 -4.14
CA VAL A 7 3.24 13.41 -4.13
C VAL A 7 2.56 14.68 -3.62
N ALA A 8 3.08 15.32 -2.56
CA ALA A 8 2.53 16.57 -2.03
C ALA A 8 2.55 17.69 -3.07
N GLU A 9 3.67 17.84 -3.78
CA GLU A 9 3.83 18.82 -4.86
C GLU A 9 2.85 18.56 -6.01
N ALA A 10 2.75 17.31 -6.47
CA ALA A 10 1.83 16.92 -7.55
C ALA A 10 0.35 17.12 -7.19
N ALA A 11 -0.02 16.89 -5.92
CA ALA A 11 -1.37 17.07 -5.41
C ALA A 11 -1.67 18.53 -4.99
N ASN A 12 -0.70 19.43 -5.02
CA ASN A 12 -0.79 20.80 -4.56
C ASN A 12 -1.26 20.90 -3.09
N VAL A 13 -0.70 20.05 -2.23
CA VAL A 13 -0.92 20.06 -0.78
C VAL A 13 0.41 20.20 -0.05
N SER A 14 0.38 20.57 1.22
CA SER A 14 1.59 20.63 2.03
C SER A 14 2.11 19.23 2.36
N THR A 15 3.41 19.10 2.59
CA THR A 15 4.02 17.86 3.08
C THR A 15 3.42 17.43 4.42
N GLY A 16 3.02 18.37 5.27
CA GLY A 16 2.36 18.10 6.55
C GLY A 16 1.00 17.43 6.37
N GLU A 17 0.16 17.94 5.48
CA GLU A 17 -1.14 17.33 5.15
C GLU A 17 -0.96 15.91 4.59
N LEU A 18 0.02 15.71 3.71
CA LEU A 18 0.30 14.37 3.18
C LEU A 18 0.84 13.43 4.26
N MET A 19 1.64 13.92 5.21
CA MET A 19 2.09 13.12 6.36
C MET A 19 0.94 12.71 7.28
N LEU A 20 -0.05 13.58 7.51
CA LEU A 20 -1.26 13.21 8.25
C LEU A 20 -2.01 12.07 7.55
N LEU A 21 -2.09 12.10 6.23
CA LEU A 21 -2.68 11.00 5.47
C LEU A 21 -1.94 9.68 5.67
N GLN A 22 -0.59 9.70 5.73
CA GLN A 22 0.20 8.48 5.97
C GLN A 22 -0.09 7.83 7.34
N VAL A 23 -0.43 8.63 8.35
CA VAL A 23 -0.62 8.17 9.74
C VAL A 23 -2.10 8.17 10.16
N ARG A 24 -3.02 8.35 9.23
CA ARG A 24 -4.45 8.52 9.56
C ARG A 24 -5.02 7.40 10.42
N ASN A 25 -4.67 6.14 10.14
CA ASN A 25 -5.20 4.99 10.86
C ASN A 25 -4.73 4.94 12.32
N GLN A 26 -3.59 5.58 12.64
CA GLN A 26 -3.11 5.72 14.01
C GLN A 26 -3.78 6.88 14.77
N LEU A 27 -4.44 7.78 14.04
CA LEU A 27 -5.12 8.95 14.61
C LEU A 27 -6.62 8.72 14.78
N LEU A 28 -7.17 7.73 14.11
CA LEU A 28 -8.56 7.33 14.25
C LEU A 28 -8.61 6.18 15.26
N ASP A 29 -9.44 6.31 16.29
CA ASP A 29 -9.76 5.22 17.23
C ASP A 29 -10.66 4.18 16.52
N GLU A 30 -10.17 3.57 15.45
CA GLU A 30 -10.88 2.51 14.74
C GLU A 30 -10.79 1.21 15.55
N VAL A 31 -11.86 0.91 16.28
CA VAL A 31 -11.99 -0.25 17.17
C VAL A 31 -12.15 -1.57 16.38
N ASP A 32 -12.50 -1.53 15.09
CA ASP A 32 -12.93 -2.69 14.30
C ASP A 32 -12.21 -2.89 12.95
N SER A 33 -11.08 -2.25 12.69
CA SER A 33 -10.32 -2.52 11.47
C SER A 33 -9.37 -3.70 11.67
N GLY A 34 -9.64 -4.81 10.99
CA GLY A 34 -8.84 -6.02 11.03
C GLY A 34 -8.22 -6.36 9.67
N CYS A 35 -7.10 -7.05 9.70
CA CYS A 35 -6.47 -7.61 8.51
C CYS A 35 -6.06 -9.05 8.77
N THR A 36 -6.27 -9.92 7.79
CA THR A 36 -5.73 -11.28 7.81
C THR A 36 -4.79 -11.45 6.63
N SER A 37 -3.54 -11.82 6.91
CA SER A 37 -2.52 -12.03 5.89
C SER A 37 -2.08 -13.48 5.85
N LEU A 38 -1.82 -13.98 4.64
CA LEU A 38 -1.27 -15.30 4.36
C LEU A 38 -0.07 -15.15 3.45
N SER A 39 1.03 -15.83 3.79
CA SER A 39 2.15 -16.01 2.89
C SER A 39 2.50 -17.49 2.78
N CYS A 40 2.66 -17.99 1.55
CA CYS A 40 3.06 -19.35 1.27
C CYS A 40 4.27 -19.36 0.35
N ALA A 41 5.35 -20.04 0.78
CA ALA A 41 6.50 -20.31 -0.07
C ALA A 41 6.28 -21.64 -0.78
N GLN A 42 6.67 -21.73 -2.05
CA GLN A 42 6.65 -22.96 -2.86
C GLN A 42 5.28 -23.64 -2.96
N VAL A 43 4.31 -22.95 -3.53
CA VAL A 43 3.00 -23.55 -3.84
C VAL A 43 3.14 -24.44 -5.06
N GLU A 44 2.91 -25.77 -4.90
CA GLU A 44 2.84 -26.71 -6.02
C GLU A 44 1.72 -26.31 -6.99
N GLY A 45 2.01 -26.32 -8.28
CA GLY A 45 1.03 -25.96 -9.33
C GLY A 45 1.02 -24.48 -9.71
N VAL A 46 1.72 -23.61 -9.00
CA VAL A 46 1.99 -22.24 -9.47
C VAL A 46 3.16 -22.29 -10.46
N GLN A 47 2.92 -21.86 -11.71
CA GLN A 47 4.00 -21.74 -12.69
C GLN A 47 5.12 -20.87 -12.09
N HIS A 48 6.32 -21.39 -12.05
CA HIS A 48 7.54 -20.77 -11.56
C HIS A 48 7.84 -20.85 -10.04
N GLY A 49 7.16 -21.71 -9.25
CA GLY A 49 7.55 -22.00 -7.86
C GLY A 49 7.65 -20.74 -6.97
N GLY A 50 6.76 -19.79 -7.18
CA GLY A 50 6.80 -18.49 -6.53
C GLY A 50 6.16 -18.50 -5.14
N MET A 51 6.47 -17.47 -4.36
CA MET A 51 5.78 -17.14 -3.13
C MET A 51 4.39 -16.54 -3.45
N VAL A 52 3.36 -16.97 -2.74
CA VAL A 52 2.03 -16.36 -2.79
C VAL A 52 1.81 -15.55 -1.53
N LEU A 53 1.40 -14.31 -1.72
CA LEU A 53 0.93 -13.43 -0.66
C LEU A 53 -0.55 -13.13 -0.90
N ALA A 54 -1.36 -13.28 0.13
CA ALA A 54 -2.77 -12.90 0.11
C ALA A 54 -3.12 -12.15 1.41
N GLN A 55 -4.04 -11.21 1.29
CA GLN A 55 -4.50 -10.43 2.43
C GLN A 55 -5.96 -10.02 2.27
N ASN A 56 -6.73 -10.16 3.35
CA ASN A 56 -7.99 -9.47 3.52
C ASN A 56 -7.71 -8.13 4.19
N TRP A 57 -8.34 -7.09 3.69
CA TRP A 57 -8.21 -5.75 4.22
C TRP A 57 -9.58 -5.17 4.51
N ASP A 58 -9.89 -5.01 5.78
CA ASP A 58 -11.11 -4.35 6.23
C ASP A 58 -10.84 -2.85 6.21
N ASN A 59 -11.62 -2.13 5.42
CA ASN A 59 -11.42 -0.71 5.17
C ASN A 59 -12.77 -0.01 4.99
N ASP A 60 -12.80 1.29 5.20
CA ASP A 60 -13.96 2.13 4.94
C ASP A 60 -14.36 2.04 3.45
N PRO A 61 -15.59 1.62 3.11
CA PRO A 61 -16.05 1.51 1.73
C PRO A 61 -15.96 2.82 0.94
N ASP A 62 -16.06 3.96 1.60
CA ASP A 62 -15.93 5.28 0.98
C ASP A 62 -14.53 5.53 0.40
N LEU A 63 -13.55 4.73 0.82
CA LEU A 63 -12.17 4.79 0.31
C LEU A 63 -11.90 3.85 -0.88
N ASP A 64 -12.83 2.95 -1.21
CA ASP A 64 -12.68 2.01 -2.33
C ASP A 64 -12.36 2.70 -3.68
N PRO A 65 -13.01 3.83 -4.04
CA PRO A 65 -12.71 4.54 -5.30
C PRO A 65 -11.25 5.04 -5.39
N PHE A 66 -10.55 5.14 -4.28
CA PHE A 66 -9.17 5.59 -4.20
C PHE A 66 -8.17 4.44 -4.11
N THR A 67 -8.64 3.18 -4.08
CA THR A 67 -7.77 2.00 -4.05
C THR A 67 -7.15 1.77 -5.43
N ILE A 68 -5.83 1.62 -5.44
CA ILE A 68 -5.03 1.45 -6.65
C ILE A 68 -4.03 0.30 -6.50
N VAL A 69 -3.66 -0.31 -7.62
CA VAL A 69 -2.49 -1.19 -7.72
C VAL A 69 -1.33 -0.36 -8.23
N LEU A 70 -0.33 -0.17 -7.38
CA LEU A 70 0.85 0.63 -7.66
C LEU A 70 2.03 -0.27 -7.99
N THR A 71 2.58 -0.12 -9.19
CA THR A 71 3.84 -0.76 -9.58
C THR A 71 4.95 0.28 -9.61
N ARG A 72 6.06 -0.01 -8.91
CA ARG A 72 7.25 0.82 -8.87
C ARG A 72 8.43 0.07 -9.48
N ARG A 73 9.19 0.75 -10.31
CA ARG A 73 10.40 0.20 -10.95
C ARG A 73 11.55 1.19 -10.79
N PRO A 74 12.07 1.37 -9.56
CA PRO A 74 13.17 2.31 -9.34
C PRO A 74 14.45 1.76 -9.98
N MET A 75 15.24 2.65 -10.57
CA MET A 75 16.49 2.28 -11.19
C MET A 75 17.47 1.68 -10.17
N GLY A 76 18.04 0.52 -10.49
CA GLY A 76 19.02 -0.16 -9.64
C GLY A 76 18.44 -0.82 -8.37
N LYS A 77 17.11 -0.93 -8.25
CA LYS A 77 16.42 -1.61 -7.13
C LYS A 77 15.38 -2.59 -7.65
N PRO A 78 14.97 -3.57 -6.84
CA PRO A 78 13.89 -4.47 -7.21
C PRO A 78 12.60 -3.72 -7.54
N ALA A 79 11.83 -4.28 -8.48
CA ALA A 79 10.49 -3.81 -8.74
C ALA A 79 9.57 -4.20 -7.57
N LEU A 80 8.60 -3.35 -7.27
CA LEU A 80 7.60 -3.55 -6.23
C LEU A 80 6.21 -3.38 -6.84
N MET A 81 5.30 -4.27 -6.46
CA MET A 81 3.87 -4.10 -6.73
C MET A 81 3.11 -4.18 -5.40
N CYS A 82 2.22 -3.24 -5.15
CA CYS A 82 1.41 -3.20 -3.95
C CYS A 82 0.00 -2.69 -4.24
N VAL A 83 -0.95 -3.11 -3.42
CA VAL A 83 -2.26 -2.47 -3.32
C VAL A 83 -2.13 -1.33 -2.30
N THR A 84 -2.62 -0.16 -2.65
CA THR A 84 -2.55 1.03 -1.80
C THR A 84 -3.72 1.96 -2.11
N GLN A 85 -3.83 3.05 -1.37
CA GLN A 85 -4.75 4.13 -1.70
C GLN A 85 -4.01 5.33 -2.27
N ALA A 86 -4.66 6.05 -3.17
CA ALA A 86 -4.11 7.27 -3.76
C ALA A 86 -3.66 8.24 -2.66
N GLY A 87 -2.43 8.73 -2.78
CA GLY A 87 -1.80 9.58 -1.77
C GLY A 87 -0.97 8.83 -0.72
N LEU A 88 -1.14 7.53 -0.54
CA LEU A 88 -0.26 6.73 0.33
C LEU A 88 1.01 6.29 -0.41
N VAL A 89 2.13 6.35 0.27
CA VAL A 89 3.44 5.98 -0.31
C VAL A 89 3.55 4.48 -0.55
N ALA A 90 3.06 3.67 0.37
CA ALA A 90 2.92 2.21 0.22
C ALA A 90 1.96 1.70 1.30
N TYR A 91 1.38 0.53 1.08
CA TYR A 91 0.53 -0.08 2.10
C TYR A 91 0.74 -1.59 2.17
N PHE A 92 0.30 -2.37 1.18
CA PHE A 92 0.42 -3.83 1.20
C PHE A 92 1.20 -4.34 0.01
N GLY A 93 2.11 -5.24 0.25
CA GLY A 93 2.91 -5.91 -0.75
C GLY A 93 4.38 -5.99 -0.37
N PHE A 94 5.10 -6.82 -1.11
CA PHE A 94 6.55 -6.89 -1.05
C PHE A 94 7.09 -7.44 -2.38
N ASN A 95 8.41 -7.46 -2.53
CA ASN A 95 9.14 -8.01 -3.67
C ASN A 95 9.89 -9.29 -3.32
#